data_0a2194c69b604647accd776ac8940bc0
#
_entry.id   0a2194c69b604647accd776ac8940bc0
#
_cell.length_a   1.000
_cell.length_b   1.000
_cell.length_c   1.000
_cell.angle_alpha   90.00
_cell.angle_beta   90.00
_cell.angle_gamma   90.00
#
_symmetry.space_group_name_H-M   'P 1'
#
loop_
_entity.id
_entity.type
_entity.pdbx_description
1 polymer ?
#
loop_
_entity_poly.entity_id
_entity_poly.type
_entity_poly.pdbx_seq_one_letter_code
_entity_poly.pdbx_strand_id
1 'polypeptide(L)'
;MTRNKNGGIKAMLAVFIAMFVLLAGYLVYIIDVYGAYWFASPYNTRVTKQKNAVIAGSISDRRGVTLAESDSYGARHYSTNDEIRLSCAHAVGDSSNQTLGAQALLSKYLLGFEQKTGDRLSYLFSDEKRHGDNVSLTIDAQLNRYAYSLLESNAGAVLVMNYKTGEVLCMTGSPAFDPEKMEAYLSGDEPLEDGAMVNRATMGRYTPGSTFKLITAVAALRYLPDAENRVFVCDGPLAFDAADGKQVSLAEAVDSDGNVKEGYALLKDFEDEVHGEITLSEAIKHSCNHTFACIALELGVDRLMKTAESLGIGGEYAFSELVAYCGS
;
A
#
# COMPACT_ATOMS: atom_id res chain seq x y z
N MET A 1 71.82 8.77 -24.24
CA MET A 1 70.30 8.83 -24.31
C MET A 1 69.77 8.39 -22.94
N THR A 2 69.49 9.33 -22.06
CA THR A 2 68.87 9.07 -20.77
C THR A 2 67.35 8.97 -21.00
N ARG A 3 66.85 7.76 -21.05
CA ARG A 3 65.42 7.43 -21.18
C ARG A 3 64.69 8.00 -19.98
N ASN A 4 63.82 8.95 -20.21
CA ASN A 4 63.04 9.68 -19.21
C ASN A 4 62.15 8.70 -18.43
N LYS A 5 62.68 8.07 -17.36
CA LYS A 5 61.97 7.08 -16.52
C LYS A 5 60.77 7.68 -15.77
N ASN A 6 60.64 9.01 -15.76
CA ASN A 6 59.56 9.70 -15.03
C ASN A 6 58.28 9.87 -15.86
N GLY A 7 58.28 9.62 -17.19
CA GLY A 7 57.11 9.78 -18.07
C GLY A 7 55.99 8.80 -17.72
N GLY A 8 56.34 7.54 -17.47
CA GLY A 8 55.36 6.50 -17.08
C GLY A 8 54.71 6.75 -15.71
N ILE A 9 55.53 7.23 -14.74
CA ILE A 9 55.04 7.55 -13.40
C ILE A 9 54.08 8.75 -13.45
N LYS A 10 54.39 9.79 -14.25
CA LYS A 10 53.52 10.95 -14.42
C LYS A 10 52.20 10.59 -15.14
N ALA A 11 52.26 9.71 -16.15
CA ALA A 11 51.08 9.22 -16.82
C ALA A 11 50.17 8.41 -15.87
N MET A 12 50.80 7.53 -15.06
CA MET A 12 50.05 6.74 -14.07
C MET A 12 49.41 7.61 -12.98
N LEU A 13 50.17 8.64 -12.49
CA LEU A 13 49.62 9.63 -11.55
C LEU A 13 48.44 10.41 -12.14
N ALA A 14 48.53 10.83 -13.39
CA ALA A 14 47.46 11.54 -14.06
C ALA A 14 46.18 10.68 -14.20
N VAL A 15 46.34 9.38 -14.50
CA VAL A 15 45.24 8.42 -14.54
C VAL A 15 44.59 8.26 -13.17
N PHE A 16 45.38 8.12 -12.11
CA PHE A 16 44.85 8.02 -10.72
C PHE A 16 44.09 9.29 -10.31
N ILE A 17 44.66 10.48 -10.60
CA ILE A 17 43.97 11.75 -10.35
C ILE A 17 42.66 11.84 -11.11
N ALA A 18 42.65 11.48 -12.41
CA ALA A 18 41.42 11.48 -13.22
C ALA A 18 40.37 10.51 -12.66
N MET A 19 40.77 9.30 -12.27
CA MET A 19 39.87 8.34 -11.63
C MET A 19 39.31 8.86 -10.30
N PHE A 20 40.14 9.51 -9.49
CA PHE A 20 39.70 10.09 -8.21
C PHE A 20 38.72 11.25 -8.41
N VAL A 21 38.97 12.11 -9.40
CA VAL A 21 38.05 13.22 -9.75
C VAL A 21 36.73 12.67 -10.27
N LEU A 22 36.76 11.63 -11.12
CA LEU A 22 35.55 10.96 -11.61
C LEU A 22 34.77 10.30 -10.46
N LEU A 23 35.45 9.61 -9.55
CA LEU A 23 34.83 8.99 -8.39
C LEU A 23 34.19 10.05 -7.47
N ALA A 24 34.92 11.14 -7.19
CA ALA A 24 34.42 12.24 -6.38
C ALA A 24 33.18 12.90 -7.03
N GLY A 25 33.24 13.15 -8.35
CA GLY A 25 32.09 13.69 -9.11
C GLY A 25 30.89 12.73 -9.10
N TYR A 26 31.15 11.44 -9.25
CA TYR A 26 30.10 10.42 -9.15
C TYR A 26 29.48 10.33 -7.76
N LEU A 27 30.28 10.42 -6.69
CA LEU A 27 29.77 10.45 -5.31
C LEU A 27 28.93 11.70 -5.06
N VAL A 28 29.34 12.87 -5.55
CA VAL A 28 28.54 14.10 -5.46
C VAL A 28 27.24 13.93 -6.20
N TYR A 29 27.27 13.39 -7.42
CA TYR A 29 26.06 13.10 -8.21
C TYR A 29 25.11 12.14 -7.45
N ILE A 30 25.62 11.03 -6.92
CA ILE A 30 24.81 10.06 -6.16
C ILE A 30 24.20 10.69 -4.89
N ILE A 31 24.97 11.50 -4.17
CA ILE A 31 24.49 12.19 -2.96
C ILE A 31 23.42 13.22 -3.33
N ASP A 32 23.57 13.94 -4.45
CA ASP A 32 22.60 14.94 -4.90
C ASP A 32 21.29 14.28 -5.39
N VAL A 33 21.39 13.20 -6.17
CA VAL A 33 20.22 12.52 -6.78
C VAL A 33 19.52 11.54 -5.82
N TYR A 34 20.29 10.79 -5.05
CA TYR A 34 19.76 9.69 -4.20
C TYR A 34 19.90 9.95 -2.70
N GLY A 35 20.66 10.99 -2.32
CA GLY A 35 20.97 11.24 -0.91
C GLY A 35 19.72 11.47 -0.07
N ALA A 36 18.76 12.23 -0.57
CA ALA A 36 17.49 12.48 0.12
C ALA A 36 16.73 11.18 0.38
N TYR A 37 16.70 10.28 -0.61
CA TYR A 37 16.06 8.97 -0.50
C TYR A 37 16.75 8.06 0.54
N TRP A 38 18.06 7.99 0.52
CA TRP A 38 18.81 7.13 1.46
C TRP A 38 18.79 7.66 2.89
N PHE A 39 18.89 8.99 3.05
CA PHE A 39 18.84 9.61 4.37
C PHE A 39 17.43 9.59 4.96
N ALA A 40 16.39 9.74 4.15
CA ALA A 40 15.00 9.76 4.59
C ALA A 40 14.36 8.37 4.74
N SER A 41 15.12 7.29 4.45
CA SER A 41 14.61 5.93 4.63
C SER A 41 14.08 5.72 6.06
N PRO A 42 12.84 5.19 6.23
CA PRO A 42 12.25 4.89 7.54
C PRO A 42 13.13 3.98 8.43
N TYR A 43 13.97 3.17 7.78
CA TYR A 43 14.89 2.23 8.45
C TYR A 43 16.24 2.85 8.86
N ASN A 44 16.46 4.15 8.55
CA ASN A 44 17.71 4.82 8.89
C ASN A 44 17.65 5.41 10.31
N THR A 45 18.19 4.68 11.28
CA THR A 45 18.26 5.10 12.69
C THR A 45 19.03 6.41 12.92
N ARG A 46 19.86 6.87 11.96
CA ARG A 46 20.54 8.17 12.05
C ARG A 46 19.59 9.34 11.83
N VAL A 47 18.48 9.15 11.12
CA VAL A 47 17.44 10.16 10.93
C VAL A 47 16.82 10.54 12.26
N THR A 48 16.64 9.59 13.17
CA THR A 48 16.11 9.83 14.52
C THR A 48 16.98 10.80 15.32
N LYS A 49 18.29 10.74 15.18
CA LYS A 49 19.23 11.68 15.84
C LYS A 49 19.22 13.08 15.21
N GLN A 50 18.94 13.18 13.93
CA GLN A 50 18.87 14.48 13.21
C GLN A 50 17.51 15.16 13.36
N LYS A 51 16.44 14.43 13.73
CA LYS A 51 15.11 15.02 14.01
C LYS A 51 15.19 16.13 15.07
N ASN A 52 16.08 16.00 16.06
CA ASN A 52 16.27 17.02 17.10
C ASN A 52 16.93 18.32 16.58
N ALA A 53 17.53 18.28 15.40
CA ALA A 53 18.21 19.44 14.79
C ALA A 53 17.33 20.16 13.75
N VAL A 54 16.14 19.66 13.46
CA VAL A 54 15.23 20.17 12.43
C VAL A 54 13.84 20.32 13.02
N ILE A 55 13.17 21.43 12.75
CA ILE A 55 11.74 21.59 13.00
C ILE A 55 11.02 21.00 11.79
N ALA A 56 10.41 19.83 11.94
CA ALA A 56 9.74 19.15 10.86
C ALA A 56 8.52 19.96 10.36
N GLY A 57 8.33 20.00 9.05
CA GLY A 57 7.19 20.66 8.42
C GLY A 57 5.84 20.08 8.87
N SER A 58 4.78 20.85 8.75
CA SER A 58 3.42 20.43 9.09
C SER A 58 2.85 19.45 8.06
N ILE A 59 1.94 18.61 8.51
CA ILE A 59 1.10 17.76 7.66
C ILE A 59 -0.34 18.23 7.81
N SER A 60 -0.97 18.59 6.69
CA SER A 60 -2.37 18.99 6.64
C SER A 60 -3.17 18.06 5.73
N ASP A 61 -4.48 18.05 5.92
CA ASP A 61 -5.41 17.45 4.98
C ASP A 61 -5.63 18.34 3.75
N ARG A 62 -6.43 17.88 2.78
CA ARG A 62 -6.77 18.62 1.56
C ARG A 62 -7.49 19.94 1.79
N ARG A 63 -8.06 20.18 2.96
CA ARG A 63 -8.77 21.41 3.37
C ARG A 63 -7.95 22.31 4.26
N GLY A 64 -6.68 21.94 4.55
CA GLY A 64 -5.80 22.70 5.42
C GLY A 64 -5.99 22.41 6.92
N VAL A 65 -6.72 21.35 7.27
CA VAL A 65 -6.82 20.90 8.68
C VAL A 65 -5.47 20.31 9.09
N THR A 66 -4.85 20.86 10.12
CA THR A 66 -3.57 20.37 10.65
C THR A 66 -3.75 18.98 11.27
N LEU A 67 -3.01 18.02 10.74
CA LEU A 67 -2.97 16.62 11.22
C LEU A 67 -1.77 16.37 12.11
N ALA A 68 -0.64 16.97 11.80
CA ALA A 68 0.57 16.94 12.61
C ALA A 68 1.43 18.18 12.35
N GLU A 69 2.02 18.74 13.42
CA GLU A 69 2.91 19.90 13.35
C GLU A 69 4.01 19.80 14.40
N SER A 70 5.06 20.58 14.25
CA SER A 70 6.13 20.65 15.25
C SER A 70 6.11 22.02 15.93
N ASP A 71 6.37 22.03 17.24
CA ASP A 71 6.57 23.27 17.99
C ASP A 71 7.95 23.91 17.67
N SER A 72 8.22 25.08 18.28
CA SER A 72 9.49 25.79 18.12
C SER A 72 10.72 25.03 18.63
N TYR A 73 10.51 24.01 19.46
CA TYR A 73 11.57 23.14 19.98
C TYR A 73 11.78 21.89 19.13
N GLY A 74 10.88 21.62 18.18
CA GLY A 74 10.91 20.46 17.29
C GLY A 74 10.13 19.26 17.82
N ALA A 75 9.40 19.41 18.95
CA ALA A 75 8.52 18.34 19.41
C ALA A 75 7.32 18.20 18.45
N ARG A 76 6.97 16.98 18.12
CA ARG A 76 5.91 16.67 17.17
C ARG A 76 4.58 16.54 17.92
N HIS A 77 3.57 17.23 17.44
CA HIS A 77 2.20 17.22 17.96
C HIS A 77 1.23 16.81 16.85
N TYR A 78 0.15 16.19 17.25
CA TYR A 78 -0.90 15.75 16.33
C TYR A 78 -2.19 16.51 16.62
N SER A 79 -3.21 16.28 15.79
CA SER A 79 -4.50 16.95 15.97
C SER A 79 -5.00 16.86 17.41
N THR A 80 -5.40 17.99 17.98
CA THR A 80 -6.00 18.06 19.32
C THR A 80 -7.39 17.43 19.39
N ASN A 81 -8.02 17.19 18.24
CA ASN A 81 -9.26 16.44 18.16
C ASN A 81 -8.93 14.94 18.09
N ASP A 82 -9.28 14.21 19.14
CA ASP A 82 -8.98 12.78 19.31
C ASP A 82 -9.54 11.92 18.17
N GLU A 83 -10.77 12.21 17.72
CA GLU A 83 -11.39 11.44 16.64
C GLU A 83 -10.64 11.63 15.29
N ILE A 84 -10.20 12.85 14.99
CA ILE A 84 -9.37 13.13 13.81
C ILE A 84 -8.00 12.49 13.97
N ARG A 85 -7.39 12.61 15.15
CA ARG A 85 -6.05 12.06 15.43
C ARG A 85 -6.03 10.55 15.24
N LEU A 86 -6.97 9.83 15.83
CA LEU A 86 -7.07 8.37 15.69
C LEU A 86 -7.45 7.95 14.28
N SER A 87 -8.46 8.57 13.67
CA SER A 87 -8.91 8.20 12.32
C SER A 87 -7.86 8.44 11.22
N CYS A 88 -6.96 9.40 11.42
CA CYS A 88 -5.90 9.73 10.47
C CYS A 88 -4.55 9.07 10.82
N ALA A 89 -4.44 8.33 11.95
CA ALA A 89 -3.18 7.81 12.45
C ALA A 89 -2.41 6.98 11.43
N HIS A 90 -3.08 6.05 10.73
CA HIS A 90 -2.44 5.20 9.73
C HIS A 90 -2.00 5.98 8.47
N ALA A 91 -2.72 7.04 8.09
CA ALA A 91 -2.34 7.86 6.95
C ALA A 91 -1.19 8.81 7.29
N VAL A 92 -1.19 9.39 8.50
CA VAL A 92 -0.16 10.33 8.97
C VAL A 92 1.09 9.60 9.46
N GLY A 93 0.92 8.51 10.21
CA GLY A 93 2.02 7.80 10.87
C GLY A 93 2.46 8.47 12.17
N ASP A 94 3.58 8.02 12.69
CA ASP A 94 4.14 8.46 13.95
C ASP A 94 5.52 9.12 13.81
N SER A 95 5.93 9.91 14.82
CA SER A 95 7.20 10.62 14.83
C SER A 95 8.42 9.70 14.99
N SER A 96 8.24 8.47 15.46
CA SER A 96 9.30 7.48 15.68
C SER A 96 9.52 6.57 14.47
N ASN A 97 8.71 6.75 13.38
CA ASN A 97 8.72 5.93 12.16
C ASN A 97 8.50 4.43 12.43
N GLN A 98 7.68 4.10 13.42
CA GLN A 98 7.26 2.72 13.67
C GLN A 98 6.18 2.28 12.67
N THR A 99 5.49 3.24 12.06
CA THR A 99 4.45 3.03 11.06
C THR A 99 4.81 3.69 9.73
N LEU A 100 4.34 3.11 8.62
CA LEU A 100 4.60 3.60 7.26
C LEU A 100 3.52 4.60 6.82
N GLY A 101 3.33 5.66 7.59
CA GLY A 101 2.47 6.80 7.22
C GLY A 101 3.24 7.92 6.49
N ALA A 102 2.55 9.03 6.25
CA ALA A 102 3.12 10.20 5.55
C ALA A 102 4.40 10.72 6.23
N GLN A 103 4.51 10.66 7.56
CA GLN A 103 5.71 11.10 8.26
C GLN A 103 6.97 10.30 7.87
N ALA A 104 6.83 8.99 7.70
CA ALA A 104 7.92 8.14 7.28
C ALA A 104 8.20 8.29 5.77
N LEU A 105 7.17 8.23 4.94
CA LEU A 105 7.27 8.21 3.49
C LEU A 105 7.72 9.57 2.91
N LEU A 106 7.28 10.68 3.52
CA LEU A 106 7.56 12.04 3.06
C LEU A 106 8.62 12.73 3.93
N SER A 107 9.38 11.96 4.71
CA SER A 107 10.39 12.48 5.64
C SER A 107 11.44 13.36 4.95
N LYS A 108 11.78 13.12 3.68
CA LYS A 108 12.71 13.96 2.92
C LYS A 108 12.22 15.42 2.78
N TYR A 109 10.94 15.64 2.59
CA TYR A 109 10.32 16.97 2.56
C TYR A 109 10.17 17.52 3.97
N LEU A 110 9.53 16.74 4.84
CA LEU A 110 9.27 17.14 6.22
C LEU A 110 10.54 17.51 7.00
N LEU A 111 11.71 16.97 6.64
CA LEU A 111 13.00 17.29 7.24
C LEU A 111 13.85 18.20 6.37
N GLY A 112 13.32 18.73 5.27
CA GLY A 112 13.99 19.69 4.38
C GLY A 112 15.22 19.14 3.64
N PHE A 113 15.24 17.82 3.34
CA PHE A 113 16.35 17.24 2.56
C PHE A 113 16.29 17.61 1.07
N GLU A 114 15.13 17.97 0.55
CA GLU A 114 14.92 18.42 -0.84
C GLU A 114 15.26 19.91 -1.05
N GLN A 115 15.54 20.66 0.02
CA GLN A 115 15.91 22.08 -0.09
C GLN A 115 17.22 22.26 -0.84
N LYS A 116 17.34 23.35 -1.61
CA LYS A 116 18.53 23.65 -2.40
C LYS A 116 19.79 23.73 -1.55
N THR A 117 20.90 23.25 -2.11
CA THR A 117 22.21 23.21 -1.41
C THR A 117 22.63 24.58 -0.84
N GLY A 118 22.24 25.68 -1.49
CA GLY A 118 22.51 27.04 -1.00
C GLY A 118 21.77 27.36 0.31
N ASP A 119 20.50 26.97 0.39
CA ASP A 119 19.68 27.19 1.59
C ASP A 119 20.20 26.32 2.75
N ARG A 120 20.62 25.10 2.44
CA ARG A 120 21.25 24.19 3.42
C ARG A 120 22.58 24.72 3.97
N LEU A 121 23.34 25.42 3.13
CA LEU A 121 24.62 26.03 3.56
C LEU A 121 24.38 27.22 4.50
N SER A 122 23.32 28.01 4.29
CA SER A 122 23.00 29.15 5.15
C SER A 122 22.72 28.76 6.59
N TYR A 123 22.09 27.60 6.82
CA TYR A 123 21.84 27.07 8.15
C TYR A 123 23.09 26.61 8.90
N LEU A 124 24.20 26.32 8.18
CA LEU A 124 25.48 25.99 8.84
C LEU A 124 26.13 27.20 9.51
N PHE A 125 25.68 28.41 9.14
CA PHE A 125 26.20 29.68 9.64
C PHE A 125 25.18 30.46 10.47
N SER A 126 23.98 29.89 10.71
CA SER A 126 22.94 30.46 11.57
C SER A 126 22.75 29.59 12.81
N ASP A 127 22.40 30.22 13.92
CA ASP A 127 22.02 29.51 15.16
C ASP A 127 20.54 29.02 15.10
N GLU A 128 19.85 29.21 13.97
CA GLU A 128 18.47 28.79 13.80
C GLU A 128 18.36 27.32 13.40
N LYS A 129 17.40 26.62 13.99
CA LYS A 129 17.07 25.26 13.55
C LYS A 129 16.51 25.30 12.13
N ARG A 130 16.93 24.34 11.33
CA ARG A 130 16.41 24.17 9.98
C ARG A 130 14.93 23.79 10.03
N HIS A 131 14.13 24.40 9.16
CA HIS A 131 12.71 24.05 8.98
C HIS A 131 12.55 23.12 7.78
N GLY A 132 11.74 22.09 7.94
CA GLY A 132 11.29 21.24 6.83
C GLY A 132 10.14 21.88 6.05
N ASP A 133 9.77 21.25 4.93
CA ASP A 133 8.67 21.68 4.08
C ASP A 133 7.34 21.16 4.59
N ASN A 134 6.30 21.96 4.45
CA ASN A 134 4.95 21.53 4.78
C ASN A 134 4.38 20.61 3.70
N VAL A 135 3.59 19.63 4.11
CA VAL A 135 2.97 18.64 3.22
C VAL A 135 1.45 18.68 3.37
N SER A 136 0.75 18.75 2.24
CA SER A 136 -0.70 18.60 2.18
C SER A 136 -1.06 17.23 1.60
N LEU A 137 -1.81 16.44 2.36
CA LEU A 137 -2.32 15.14 1.91
C LEU A 137 -3.64 15.31 1.15
N THR A 138 -3.97 14.35 0.32
CA THR A 138 -5.24 14.34 -0.42
C THR A 138 -6.43 13.86 0.42
N ILE A 139 -6.19 13.30 1.61
CA ILE A 139 -7.25 12.84 2.51
C ILE A 139 -8.08 14.00 3.04
N ASP A 140 -9.34 13.72 3.35
CA ASP A 140 -10.26 14.62 4.06
C ASP A 140 -10.42 14.10 5.49
N ALA A 141 -9.99 14.89 6.46
CA ALA A 141 -10.00 14.51 7.87
C ALA A 141 -11.42 14.23 8.41
N GLN A 142 -12.43 14.94 7.91
CA GLN A 142 -13.81 14.72 8.33
C GLN A 142 -14.37 13.42 7.73
N LEU A 143 -14.00 13.12 6.48
CA LEU A 143 -14.36 11.84 5.85
C LEU A 143 -13.67 10.67 6.56
N ASN A 144 -12.40 10.81 6.92
CA ASN A 144 -11.69 9.80 7.72
C ASN A 144 -12.37 9.56 9.06
N ARG A 145 -12.71 10.65 9.79
CA ARG A 145 -13.41 10.57 11.07
C ARG A 145 -14.75 9.83 10.93
N TYR A 146 -15.55 10.18 9.93
CA TYR A 146 -16.82 9.53 9.67
C TYR A 146 -16.65 8.05 9.32
N ALA A 147 -15.74 7.73 8.41
CA ALA A 147 -15.45 6.34 8.02
C ALA A 147 -14.94 5.50 9.19
N TYR A 148 -14.08 6.10 10.06
CA TYR A 148 -13.59 5.44 11.26
C TYR A 148 -14.73 5.11 12.24
N SER A 149 -15.68 6.06 12.43
CA SER A 149 -16.83 5.82 13.31
C SER A 149 -17.74 4.68 12.84
N LEU A 150 -17.77 4.39 11.53
CA LEU A 150 -18.54 3.28 10.99
C LEU A 150 -17.88 1.90 11.19
N LEU A 151 -16.58 1.86 11.47
CA LEU A 151 -15.90 0.60 11.80
C LEU A 151 -16.25 0.11 13.20
N GLU A 152 -16.68 1.02 14.09
CA GLU A 152 -16.99 0.71 15.49
C GLU A 152 -15.91 -0.14 16.16
N SER A 153 -16.26 -1.34 16.65
CA SER A 153 -15.34 -2.32 17.24
C SER A 153 -14.80 -3.35 16.25
N ASN A 154 -15.14 -3.23 14.97
CA ASN A 154 -14.70 -4.20 13.98
C ASN A 154 -13.27 -3.89 13.51
N ALA A 155 -12.44 -4.94 13.41
CA ALA A 155 -11.15 -4.83 12.77
C ALA A 155 -11.33 -4.76 11.24
N GLY A 156 -10.82 -3.66 10.65
CA GLY A 156 -11.00 -3.44 9.21
C GLY A 156 -10.36 -2.15 8.74
N ALA A 157 -10.61 -1.81 7.49
CA ALA A 157 -10.18 -0.54 6.90
C ALA A 157 -11.20 0.01 5.91
N VAL A 158 -11.21 1.33 5.78
CA VAL A 158 -11.97 2.04 4.74
C VAL A 158 -10.98 2.85 3.89
N LEU A 159 -11.03 2.62 2.59
CA LEU A 159 -10.27 3.37 1.59
C LEU A 159 -11.24 3.96 0.58
N VAL A 160 -11.20 5.28 0.40
CA VAL A 160 -11.95 5.98 -0.64
C VAL A 160 -10.97 6.68 -1.57
N MET A 161 -11.07 6.37 -2.85
CA MET A 161 -10.19 6.92 -3.89
C MET A 161 -11.01 7.56 -4.99
N ASN A 162 -10.53 8.69 -5.49
CA ASN A 162 -11.03 9.26 -6.73
C ASN A 162 -10.47 8.47 -7.92
N TYR A 163 -11.30 7.68 -8.59
CA TYR A 163 -10.87 6.80 -9.68
C TYR A 163 -10.34 7.54 -10.92
N LYS A 164 -10.62 8.84 -11.05
CA LYS A 164 -10.15 9.65 -12.18
C LYS A 164 -8.79 10.27 -11.93
N THR A 165 -8.51 10.69 -10.68
CA THR A 165 -7.28 11.40 -10.34
C THR A 165 -6.27 10.54 -9.59
N GLY A 166 -6.71 9.41 -9.01
CA GLY A 166 -5.91 8.58 -8.11
C GLY A 166 -5.78 9.13 -6.69
N GLU A 167 -6.38 10.30 -6.39
CA GLU A 167 -6.33 10.87 -5.04
C GLU A 167 -7.00 9.96 -4.02
N VAL A 168 -6.29 9.64 -2.95
CA VAL A 168 -6.85 8.98 -1.78
C VAL A 168 -7.55 10.03 -0.92
N LEU A 169 -8.87 9.94 -0.83
CA LEU A 169 -9.72 10.87 -0.08
C LEU A 169 -9.96 10.43 1.37
N CYS A 170 -9.93 9.12 1.61
CA CYS A 170 -10.02 8.51 2.92
C CYS A 170 -9.10 7.30 2.99
N MET A 171 -8.38 7.18 4.08
CA MET A 171 -7.61 5.99 4.46
C MET A 171 -7.63 5.89 5.98
N THR A 172 -8.44 5.00 6.51
CA THR A 172 -8.55 4.77 7.95
C THR A 172 -8.68 3.28 8.24
N GLY A 173 -8.30 2.86 9.42
CA GLY A 173 -8.39 1.47 9.86
C GLY A 173 -8.62 1.35 11.36
N SER A 174 -9.24 0.24 11.77
CA SER A 174 -9.48 -0.11 13.17
C SER A 174 -8.94 -1.53 13.42
N PRO A 175 -8.35 -1.79 14.60
CA PRO A 175 -8.01 -0.82 15.63
C PRO A 175 -6.97 0.19 15.17
N ALA A 176 -6.94 1.37 15.77
CA ALA A 176 -5.96 2.42 15.50
C ALA A 176 -5.10 2.67 16.75
N PHE A 177 -3.93 3.26 16.52
CA PHE A 177 -3.03 3.72 17.60
C PHE A 177 -3.14 5.23 17.76
N ASP A 178 -2.82 5.73 18.96
CA ASP A 178 -2.67 7.17 19.18
C ASP A 178 -1.21 7.57 18.95
N PRO A 179 -0.90 8.36 17.91
CA PRO A 179 0.47 8.75 17.61
C PRO A 179 1.13 9.63 18.69
N GLU A 180 0.36 10.30 19.54
CA GLU A 180 0.88 11.02 20.72
C GLU A 180 1.40 10.08 21.81
N LYS A 181 0.92 8.84 21.86
CA LYS A 181 1.24 7.85 22.87
C LYS A 181 2.30 6.83 22.43
N MET A 182 2.92 7.04 21.27
CA MET A 182 3.85 6.06 20.67
C MET A 182 4.98 5.67 21.63
N GLU A 183 5.55 6.62 22.36
CA GLU A 183 6.63 6.35 23.32
C GLU A 183 6.16 5.42 24.46
N ALA A 184 4.95 5.67 24.99
CA ALA A 184 4.35 4.87 26.06
C ALA A 184 4.02 3.43 25.57
N TYR A 185 3.59 3.27 24.32
CA TYR A 185 3.40 1.94 23.73
C TYR A 185 4.72 1.19 23.58
N LEU A 186 5.79 1.86 23.15
CA LEU A 186 7.10 1.23 22.94
C LEU A 186 7.81 0.88 24.27
N SER A 187 7.58 1.68 25.33
CA SER A 187 8.11 1.38 26.68
C SER A 187 7.27 0.32 27.41
N GLY A 188 6.05 0.06 26.98
CA GLY A 188 5.11 -0.85 27.65
C GLY A 188 4.35 -0.21 28.80
N ASP A 189 4.39 1.13 28.92
CA ASP A 189 3.67 1.87 29.96
C ASP A 189 2.17 1.97 29.65
N GLU A 190 1.79 1.93 28.37
CA GLU A 190 0.39 1.84 27.94
C GLU A 190 0.16 0.59 27.08
N PRO A 191 -1.00 -0.07 27.22
CA PRO A 191 -1.36 -1.21 26.36
C PRO A 191 -1.70 -0.72 24.96
N LEU A 192 -1.30 -1.50 23.96
CA LEU A 192 -1.67 -1.30 22.58
C LEU A 192 -2.47 -2.51 22.09
N GLU A 193 -3.59 -2.27 21.43
CA GLU A 193 -4.40 -3.34 20.86
C GLU A 193 -3.65 -4.06 19.71
N ASP A 194 -3.78 -5.38 19.64
CA ASP A 194 -3.11 -6.19 18.64
C ASP A 194 -3.44 -5.73 17.20
N GLY A 195 -2.37 -5.45 16.44
CA GLY A 195 -2.49 -4.99 15.08
C GLY A 195 -2.93 -3.54 14.91
N ALA A 196 -2.97 -2.72 15.98
CA ALA A 196 -3.31 -1.30 15.89
C ALA A 196 -2.33 -0.49 15.03
N MET A 197 -1.06 -0.88 14.96
CA MET A 197 -0.06 -0.23 14.09
C MET A 197 -0.14 -0.68 12.61
N VAL A 198 -0.93 -1.71 12.31
CA VAL A 198 -1.03 -2.23 10.94
C VAL A 198 -1.98 -1.38 10.13
N ASN A 199 -1.47 -0.69 9.11
CA ASN A 199 -2.33 -0.05 8.12
C ASN A 199 -3.02 -1.11 7.25
N ARG A 200 -4.21 -1.52 7.66
CA ARG A 200 -4.96 -2.59 7.00
C ARG A 200 -5.37 -2.25 5.58
N ALA A 201 -5.45 -0.97 5.22
CA ALA A 201 -5.76 -0.55 3.86
C ALA A 201 -4.62 -0.83 2.86
N THR A 202 -3.35 -0.83 3.34
CA THR A 202 -2.17 -1.01 2.50
C THR A 202 -1.40 -2.29 2.77
N MET A 203 -1.52 -2.86 3.97
CA MET A 203 -0.78 -4.03 4.43
C MET A 203 -1.67 -5.24 4.69
N GLY A 204 -3.00 -5.05 4.77
CA GLY A 204 -3.96 -6.13 5.00
C GLY A 204 -4.06 -7.05 3.78
N ARG A 205 -4.06 -8.36 4.04
CA ARG A 205 -4.30 -9.37 3.01
C ARG A 205 -5.63 -10.04 3.31
N TYR A 206 -6.56 -9.92 2.38
CA TYR A 206 -7.92 -10.42 2.52
C TYR A 206 -8.26 -11.31 1.35
N THR A 207 -9.00 -12.38 1.61
CA THR A 207 -9.60 -13.19 0.53
C THR A 207 -10.59 -12.31 -0.24
N PRO A 208 -10.42 -12.13 -1.56
CA PRO A 208 -11.24 -11.20 -2.33
C PRO A 208 -12.73 -11.60 -2.40
N GLY A 209 -13.04 -12.88 -2.24
CA GLY A 209 -14.41 -13.36 -2.33
C GLY A 209 -15.07 -12.97 -3.66
N SER A 210 -16.33 -12.55 -3.61
CA SER A 210 -17.12 -12.18 -4.79
C SER A 210 -16.59 -10.96 -5.56
N THR A 211 -15.70 -10.16 -5.00
CA THR A 211 -15.07 -9.07 -5.76
C THR A 211 -14.19 -9.60 -6.89
N PHE A 212 -13.63 -10.81 -6.75
CA PHE A 212 -12.86 -11.46 -7.82
C PHE A 212 -13.71 -11.83 -9.05
N LYS A 213 -15.02 -11.94 -8.91
CA LYS A 213 -15.93 -12.17 -10.04
C LYS A 213 -15.84 -11.09 -11.11
N LEU A 214 -15.48 -9.86 -10.75
CA LEU A 214 -15.23 -8.80 -11.72
C LEU A 214 -14.05 -9.14 -12.64
N ILE A 215 -12.98 -9.72 -12.09
CA ILE A 215 -11.83 -10.19 -12.88
C ILE A 215 -12.26 -11.31 -13.84
N THR A 216 -13.04 -12.26 -13.33
CA THR A 216 -13.57 -13.37 -14.11
C THR A 216 -14.51 -12.88 -15.23
N ALA A 217 -15.35 -11.87 -14.96
CA ALA A 217 -16.21 -11.25 -15.95
C ALA A 217 -15.40 -10.54 -17.05
N VAL A 218 -14.37 -9.78 -16.69
CA VAL A 218 -13.46 -9.16 -17.68
C VAL A 218 -12.75 -10.21 -18.53
N ALA A 219 -12.33 -11.33 -17.91
CA ALA A 219 -11.72 -12.45 -18.64
C ALA A 219 -12.76 -13.10 -19.60
N ALA A 220 -13.99 -13.29 -19.15
CA ALA A 220 -15.07 -13.80 -20.01
C ALA A 220 -15.27 -12.92 -21.24
N LEU A 221 -15.42 -11.60 -21.05
CA LEU A 221 -15.58 -10.63 -22.13
C LEU A 221 -14.37 -10.59 -23.11
N ARG A 222 -13.18 -10.90 -22.64
CA ARG A 222 -11.97 -10.92 -23.48
C ARG A 222 -11.78 -12.19 -24.28
N TYR A 223 -12.17 -13.34 -23.73
CA TYR A 223 -11.73 -14.64 -24.25
C TYR A 223 -12.88 -15.58 -24.63
N LEU A 224 -14.10 -15.35 -24.17
CA LEU A 224 -15.25 -16.20 -24.53
C LEU A 224 -16.07 -15.55 -25.66
N PRO A 225 -16.46 -16.32 -26.68
CA PRO A 225 -17.33 -15.81 -27.73
C PRO A 225 -18.67 -15.33 -27.15
N ASP A 226 -19.09 -14.15 -27.58
CA ASP A 226 -20.40 -13.56 -27.26
C ASP A 226 -20.75 -13.56 -25.76
N ALA A 227 -19.74 -13.43 -24.88
CA ALA A 227 -19.93 -13.51 -23.44
C ALA A 227 -20.93 -12.48 -22.89
N GLU A 228 -21.09 -11.33 -23.56
CA GLU A 228 -22.01 -10.28 -23.16
C GLU A 228 -23.47 -10.71 -23.31
N ASN A 229 -23.81 -11.43 -24.40
CA ASN A 229 -25.18 -11.84 -24.73
C ASN A 229 -25.45 -13.32 -24.42
N ARG A 230 -24.42 -14.06 -24.07
CA ARG A 230 -24.51 -15.49 -23.77
C ARG A 230 -25.38 -15.72 -22.54
N VAL A 231 -26.27 -16.70 -22.66
CA VAL A 231 -27.07 -17.21 -21.53
C VAL A 231 -26.31 -18.36 -20.87
N PHE A 232 -26.18 -18.26 -19.56
CA PHE A 232 -25.63 -19.28 -18.68
C PHE A 232 -26.76 -19.92 -17.88
N VAL A 233 -26.64 -21.20 -17.55
CA VAL A 233 -27.65 -21.92 -16.76
C VAL A 233 -27.09 -22.15 -15.37
N CYS A 234 -27.75 -21.59 -14.36
CA CYS A 234 -27.49 -21.86 -12.94
C CYS A 234 -28.60 -22.81 -12.44
N ASP A 235 -28.31 -24.09 -12.37
CA ASP A 235 -29.24 -25.14 -12.02
C ASP A 235 -29.00 -25.74 -10.61
N GLY A 236 -28.19 -25.07 -9.80
CA GLY A 236 -27.96 -25.43 -8.41
C GLY A 236 -26.48 -25.63 -8.06
N PRO A 237 -26.14 -26.39 -7.01
CA PRO A 237 -24.78 -26.53 -6.55
C PRO A 237 -23.90 -27.29 -7.54
N LEU A 238 -22.62 -26.88 -7.61
CA LEU A 238 -21.56 -27.61 -8.29
C LEU A 238 -20.75 -28.43 -7.29
N ALA A 239 -20.36 -29.64 -7.68
CA ALA A 239 -19.55 -30.52 -6.86
C ALA A 239 -18.14 -30.68 -7.45
N PHE A 240 -17.14 -30.73 -6.59
CA PHE A 240 -15.73 -30.84 -6.95
C PHE A 240 -15.03 -31.89 -6.09
N ASP A 241 -14.10 -32.62 -6.70
CA ASP A 241 -13.12 -33.39 -5.95
C ASP A 241 -12.14 -32.43 -5.26
N ALA A 242 -11.99 -32.54 -3.95
CA ALA A 242 -11.16 -31.63 -3.16
C ALA A 242 -9.65 -31.85 -3.38
N ALA A 243 -9.24 -33.00 -3.93
CA ALA A 243 -7.83 -33.30 -4.15
C ALA A 243 -7.28 -32.65 -5.41
N ASP A 244 -8.06 -32.61 -6.51
CA ASP A 244 -7.59 -32.08 -7.80
C ASP A 244 -8.48 -30.95 -8.36
N GLY A 245 -9.54 -30.59 -7.66
CA GLY A 245 -10.46 -29.51 -8.03
C GLY A 245 -11.31 -29.80 -9.28
N LYS A 246 -11.38 -31.04 -9.74
CA LYS A 246 -12.21 -31.39 -10.89
C LYS A 246 -13.67 -31.42 -10.53
N GLN A 247 -14.50 -30.90 -11.43
CA GLN A 247 -15.94 -31.01 -11.30
C GLN A 247 -16.38 -32.46 -11.43
N VAL A 248 -17.23 -32.90 -10.50
CA VAL A 248 -17.85 -34.23 -10.45
C VAL A 248 -19.36 -34.11 -10.42
N SER A 249 -20.08 -35.23 -10.55
CA SER A 249 -21.53 -35.20 -10.40
C SER A 249 -21.95 -35.02 -8.94
N LEU A 250 -23.07 -34.36 -8.69
CA LEU A 250 -23.63 -34.19 -7.36
C LEU A 250 -23.89 -35.57 -6.69
N ALA A 251 -24.37 -36.55 -7.44
CA ALA A 251 -24.63 -37.92 -6.94
C ALA A 251 -23.35 -38.63 -6.46
N GLU A 252 -22.20 -38.25 -7.00
CA GLU A 252 -20.91 -38.76 -6.55
C GLU A 252 -20.46 -38.08 -5.25
N ALA A 253 -20.67 -36.80 -5.12
CA ALA A 253 -20.19 -35.97 -4.01
C ALA A 253 -21.09 -36.00 -2.76
N VAL A 254 -22.37 -36.30 -2.88
CA VAL A 254 -23.32 -36.34 -1.74
C VAL A 254 -23.78 -37.78 -1.43
N ASP A 255 -24.10 -38.02 -0.17
CA ASP A 255 -24.68 -39.27 0.30
C ASP A 255 -26.22 -39.24 0.14
N SER A 256 -26.89 -40.35 0.55
CA SER A 256 -28.35 -40.51 0.52
C SER A 256 -29.09 -39.50 1.40
N ASP A 257 -28.43 -38.94 2.38
CA ASP A 257 -29.00 -37.98 3.34
C ASP A 257 -28.71 -36.53 2.95
N GLY A 258 -28.01 -36.32 1.80
CA GLY A 258 -27.66 -34.99 1.25
C GLY A 258 -26.40 -34.37 1.86
N ASN A 259 -25.61 -35.12 2.64
CA ASN A 259 -24.36 -34.65 3.21
C ASN A 259 -23.23 -34.79 2.20
N VAL A 260 -22.28 -33.84 2.23
CA VAL A 260 -21.10 -33.92 1.40
C VAL A 260 -20.17 -35.02 1.93
N LYS A 261 -19.79 -35.95 1.06
CA LYS A 261 -18.86 -37.04 1.40
C LYS A 261 -17.44 -36.48 1.59
N GLU A 262 -16.65 -37.15 2.41
CA GLU A 262 -15.23 -36.83 2.59
C GLU A 262 -14.48 -36.86 1.25
N GLY A 263 -13.62 -35.86 1.02
CA GLY A 263 -12.88 -35.69 -0.23
C GLY A 263 -13.60 -34.89 -1.31
N TYR A 264 -14.83 -34.42 -1.05
CA TYR A 264 -15.57 -33.57 -1.99
C TYR A 264 -15.88 -32.19 -1.39
N ALA A 265 -16.12 -31.21 -2.24
CA ALA A 265 -16.57 -29.87 -1.89
C ALA A 265 -17.77 -29.46 -2.74
N LEU A 266 -18.72 -28.75 -2.15
CA LEU A 266 -19.82 -28.13 -2.89
C LEU A 266 -19.61 -26.63 -2.97
N LEU A 267 -19.82 -26.09 -4.16
CA LEU A 267 -19.92 -24.66 -4.40
C LEU A 267 -21.40 -24.33 -4.62
N LYS A 268 -21.94 -23.48 -3.76
CA LYS A 268 -23.35 -23.08 -3.75
C LYS A 268 -23.48 -21.59 -3.86
N ASP A 269 -24.61 -21.13 -4.35
CA ASP A 269 -25.05 -19.75 -4.21
C ASP A 269 -25.55 -19.47 -2.79
N PHE A 270 -25.66 -18.19 -2.43
CA PHE A 270 -26.14 -17.79 -1.12
C PHE A 270 -27.57 -18.31 -0.92
N GLU A 271 -27.85 -18.86 0.27
CA GLU A 271 -29.15 -19.47 0.61
C GLU A 271 -29.60 -20.57 -0.36
N ASP A 272 -28.67 -21.24 -1.04
CA ASP A 272 -28.92 -22.29 -2.04
C ASP A 272 -29.83 -21.83 -3.22
N GLU A 273 -29.80 -20.51 -3.55
CA GLU A 273 -30.56 -19.94 -4.66
C GLU A 273 -30.19 -20.60 -6.00
N VAL A 274 -31.20 -20.77 -6.86
CA VAL A 274 -31.06 -21.26 -8.23
C VAL A 274 -31.58 -20.15 -9.16
N HIS A 275 -30.68 -19.59 -9.97
CA HIS A 275 -31.01 -18.42 -10.80
C HIS A 275 -31.60 -18.79 -12.17
N GLY A 276 -31.51 -20.05 -12.59
CA GLY A 276 -31.99 -20.49 -13.92
C GLY A 276 -31.13 -19.94 -15.05
N GLU A 277 -31.76 -19.55 -16.14
CA GLU A 277 -31.12 -18.91 -17.30
C GLU A 277 -30.83 -17.45 -17.03
N ILE A 278 -29.53 -17.09 -16.97
CA ILE A 278 -29.07 -15.73 -16.67
C ILE A 278 -27.94 -15.29 -17.60
N THR A 279 -27.86 -14.00 -17.87
CA THR A 279 -26.75 -13.37 -18.59
C THR A 279 -25.55 -13.10 -17.67
N LEU A 280 -24.39 -12.76 -18.22
CA LEU A 280 -23.23 -12.36 -17.44
C LEU A 280 -23.54 -11.16 -16.51
N SER A 281 -24.31 -10.19 -17.00
CA SER A 281 -24.73 -9.03 -16.20
C SER A 281 -25.60 -9.42 -15.01
N GLU A 282 -26.56 -10.34 -15.22
CA GLU A 282 -27.40 -10.86 -14.14
C GLU A 282 -26.59 -11.72 -13.16
N ALA A 283 -25.64 -12.52 -13.65
CA ALA A 283 -24.76 -13.29 -12.81
C ALA A 283 -23.90 -12.39 -11.88
N ILE A 284 -23.43 -11.22 -12.36
CA ILE A 284 -22.77 -10.22 -11.52
C ILE A 284 -23.76 -9.64 -10.50
N LYS A 285 -24.95 -9.23 -10.93
CA LYS A 285 -25.99 -8.62 -10.09
C LYS A 285 -26.39 -9.53 -8.93
N HIS A 286 -26.59 -10.81 -9.20
CA HIS A 286 -26.93 -11.83 -8.19
C HIS A 286 -25.72 -12.43 -7.48
N SER A 287 -24.51 -12.07 -7.90
CA SER A 287 -23.26 -12.67 -7.39
C SER A 287 -23.27 -14.20 -7.50
N CYS A 288 -23.79 -14.76 -8.60
CA CYS A 288 -23.98 -16.19 -8.81
C CYS A 288 -22.65 -16.94 -8.80
N ASN A 289 -22.43 -17.78 -7.80
CA ASN A 289 -21.20 -18.59 -7.66
C ASN A 289 -21.15 -19.65 -8.75
N HIS A 290 -22.28 -20.32 -9.01
CA HIS A 290 -22.41 -21.35 -10.04
C HIS A 290 -21.91 -20.86 -11.41
N THR A 291 -22.51 -19.77 -11.90
CA THR A 291 -22.16 -19.22 -13.22
C THR A 291 -20.70 -18.81 -13.32
N PHE A 292 -20.16 -18.13 -12.27
CA PHE A 292 -18.76 -17.72 -12.27
C PHE A 292 -17.78 -18.88 -12.16
N ALA A 293 -18.15 -19.98 -11.49
CA ALA A 293 -17.34 -21.20 -11.49
C ALA A 293 -17.32 -21.85 -12.88
N CYS A 294 -18.47 -21.98 -13.54
CA CYS A 294 -18.53 -22.50 -14.92
C CYS A 294 -17.70 -21.65 -15.88
N ILE A 295 -17.80 -20.31 -15.80
CA ILE A 295 -16.96 -19.39 -16.58
C ILE A 295 -15.48 -19.59 -16.29
N ALA A 296 -15.10 -19.73 -15.02
CA ALA A 296 -13.70 -19.92 -14.62
C ALA A 296 -13.13 -21.24 -15.15
N LEU A 297 -13.91 -22.32 -15.09
CA LEU A 297 -13.53 -23.63 -15.66
C LEU A 297 -13.34 -23.54 -17.20
N GLU A 298 -14.23 -22.87 -17.91
CA GLU A 298 -14.15 -22.69 -19.37
C GLU A 298 -12.93 -21.81 -19.76
N LEU A 299 -12.64 -20.75 -19.00
CA LEU A 299 -11.49 -19.88 -19.24
C LEU A 299 -10.15 -20.56 -18.98
N GLY A 300 -10.09 -21.35 -17.92
CA GLY A 300 -8.85 -21.90 -17.38
C GLY A 300 -7.98 -20.89 -16.65
N VAL A 301 -7.04 -21.41 -15.85
CA VAL A 301 -6.19 -20.64 -14.94
C VAL A 301 -5.36 -19.58 -15.68
N ASP A 302 -4.75 -19.94 -16.83
CA ASP A 302 -3.86 -19.03 -17.56
C ASP A 302 -4.54 -17.73 -18.01
N ARG A 303 -5.79 -17.81 -18.48
CA ARG A 303 -6.54 -16.61 -18.94
C ARG A 303 -6.99 -15.76 -17.77
N LEU A 304 -7.38 -16.39 -16.66
CA LEU A 304 -7.73 -15.69 -15.43
C LEU A 304 -6.52 -14.94 -14.85
N MET A 305 -5.37 -15.62 -14.73
CA MET A 305 -4.12 -15.03 -14.23
C MET A 305 -3.67 -13.86 -15.11
N LYS A 306 -3.59 -14.03 -16.43
CA LYS A 306 -3.25 -12.94 -17.36
C LYS A 306 -4.20 -11.75 -17.24
N THR A 307 -5.47 -12.00 -17.00
CA THR A 307 -6.45 -10.91 -16.80
C THR A 307 -6.20 -10.19 -15.48
N ALA A 308 -6.00 -10.94 -14.39
CA ALA A 308 -5.67 -10.39 -13.07
C ALA A 308 -4.39 -9.52 -13.13
N GLU A 309 -3.32 -10.04 -13.73
CA GLU A 309 -2.05 -9.31 -13.93
C GLU A 309 -2.26 -8.02 -14.73
N SER A 310 -3.05 -8.08 -15.83
CA SER A 310 -3.34 -6.90 -16.66
C SER A 310 -4.14 -5.82 -15.92
N LEU A 311 -4.82 -6.17 -14.84
CA LEU A 311 -5.59 -5.29 -13.96
C LEU A 311 -4.81 -4.91 -12.69
N GLY A 312 -3.54 -5.29 -12.62
CA GLY A 312 -2.64 -4.90 -11.55
C GLY A 312 -2.60 -5.84 -10.34
N ILE A 313 -3.23 -7.01 -10.41
CA ILE A 313 -3.19 -7.99 -9.32
C ILE A 313 -1.96 -8.88 -9.49
N GLY A 314 -1.24 -9.14 -8.40
CA GLY A 314 -0.02 -9.97 -8.41
C GLY A 314 1.22 -9.26 -8.92
N GLY A 315 1.14 -7.95 -9.25
CA GLY A 315 2.26 -7.15 -9.74
C GLY A 315 3.05 -6.47 -8.63
N GLU A 316 4.31 -6.17 -8.95
CA GLU A 316 5.17 -5.29 -8.16
C GLU A 316 5.18 -3.91 -8.83
N TYR A 317 4.83 -2.86 -8.07
CA TYR A 317 4.78 -1.49 -8.57
C TYR A 317 5.77 -0.63 -7.83
N ALA A 318 6.70 -0.02 -8.56
CA ALA A 318 7.61 0.98 -8.02
C ALA A 318 7.01 2.38 -8.20
N PHE A 319 6.72 3.03 -7.09
CA PHE A 319 6.46 4.48 -7.05
C PHE A 319 7.79 5.18 -6.79
N SER A 320 7.85 6.48 -7.05
CA SER A 320 9.08 7.26 -6.88
C SER A 320 9.72 7.12 -5.48
N GLU A 321 8.98 6.68 -4.49
CA GLU A 321 9.38 6.66 -3.09
C GLU A 321 9.02 5.36 -2.36
N LEU A 322 8.28 4.46 -2.99
CA LEU A 322 7.80 3.22 -2.38
C LEU A 322 7.66 2.12 -3.44
N VAL A 323 8.04 0.90 -3.09
CA VAL A 323 7.67 -0.31 -3.83
C VAL A 323 6.42 -0.90 -3.20
N ALA A 324 5.37 -1.07 -3.97
CA ALA A 324 4.12 -1.68 -3.52
C ALA A 324 3.85 -2.99 -4.26
N TYR A 325 3.33 -3.97 -3.52
CA TYR A 325 2.90 -5.26 -4.05
C TYR A 325 1.38 -5.31 -4.06
N CYS A 326 0.78 -5.65 -5.20
CA CYS A 326 -0.66 -5.73 -5.38
C CYS A 326 -1.11 -7.19 -5.48
N GLY A 327 -1.48 -7.75 -4.35
CA GLY A 327 -1.99 -9.11 -4.24
C GLY A 327 -0.92 -10.19 -4.49
N SER A 328 -1.13 -11.38 -3.99
CA SER A 328 -0.32 -12.58 -4.28
C SER A 328 -1.23 -13.79 -4.24
#